data_a1c8769bea414b98117405a1a536013a
#
_entry.id   a1c8769bea414b98117405a1a536013a
#
_cell.length_a   1.000
_cell.length_b   1.000
_cell.length_c   1.000
_cell.angle_alpha   90.00
_cell.angle_beta   90.00
_cell.angle_gamma   90.00
#
_symmetry.space_group_name_H-M   'P 1'
#
loop_
_entity.id
_entity.type
_entity.pdbx_description
1 polymer ?
#
loop_
_entity_poly.entity_id
_entity_poly.type
_entity_poly.pdbx_seq_one_letter_code
_entity_poly.pdbx_strand_id
1 'polypeptide(L)'
;MSVNDLIKEGVSLFKSNNFDQAIAKFNQALDEIEDKNSQLEEQNNIQSWLGRCYLEQALKVRDITEAKGLFAQAIEHHQEQLKLAKQLTNEQTSIQKQNNAQHWLGRCYLEQALKVRDITEAKGLFAQAIERHQEQLKLAKQLTNEQTSIQKQINAQYWLGRCYSSQGIRIKNSSQAKDSSQNEVNDLFKGANGYFLHSLKLLSQFDDEQERYRIENIICYHLRNIFFLRSKWNLYFDKKKQEIRETLFSNKDKGKVLNKKLEGSISTILAVLNIPPIELGLTPLAHYASSSVCNKLFGVVNEDDSSPMRIGSSSYMNDPSEGEGLLELLSLQDLELENKVDCSSHNAFFACFSSRVNDLNQFRLYGKEDGVEASGCCLVFNKNGDWLKVPDISAPFRSFLKNLDENSAEFKETDISNVEYEKLPLYQVAYIAYKDEYIAEEKCEIWLDNFKFGICLKSVDKNSEWHKYRIKKLKEALQQLIKFFKRKANVNDENKNALEYIRYLFKDFAFRDEEEFRVLKMAEIGSEEIEYCKTTKSIYLPYADISNVVDEVILGTNYEKTHIRYKAEVFQHQMKQKCPNVKISRSSLPIYANPPIKKD
;
A
#
# COMPACT_ATOMS: atom_id res chain seq x y z
N MET A 1 -42.33 -5.91 -6.14
CA MET A 1 -41.31 -4.87 -5.82
C MET A 1 -41.05 -4.15 -7.12
N SER A 2 -40.95 -2.84 -7.18
CA SER A 2 -40.69 -2.19 -8.48
C SER A 2 -39.28 -2.49 -8.98
N VAL A 3 -39.06 -2.43 -10.29
CA VAL A 3 -37.71 -2.58 -10.90
C VAL A 3 -36.70 -1.63 -10.26
N ASN A 4 -37.11 -0.38 -10.00
CA ASN A 4 -36.26 0.63 -9.36
C ASN A 4 -35.93 0.28 -7.91
N ASP A 5 -36.81 -0.36 -7.16
CA ASP A 5 -36.51 -0.78 -5.78
C ASP A 5 -35.50 -1.93 -5.77
N LEU A 6 -35.65 -2.88 -6.68
CA LEU A 6 -34.71 -4.00 -6.86
C LEU A 6 -33.31 -3.48 -7.26
N ILE A 7 -33.23 -2.49 -8.15
CA ILE A 7 -31.96 -1.86 -8.53
C ILE A 7 -31.31 -1.18 -7.31
N LYS A 8 -32.08 -0.42 -6.51
CA LYS A 8 -31.54 0.24 -5.30
C LYS A 8 -31.02 -0.77 -4.28
N GLU A 9 -31.76 -1.88 -4.06
CA GLU A 9 -31.33 -2.95 -3.16
C GLU A 9 -30.05 -3.62 -3.67
N GLY A 10 -29.98 -3.95 -4.97
CA GLY A 10 -28.79 -4.50 -5.61
C GLY A 10 -27.56 -3.59 -5.47
N VAL A 11 -27.74 -2.26 -5.64
CA VAL A 11 -26.67 -1.27 -5.45
C VAL A 11 -26.21 -1.20 -3.99
N SER A 12 -27.14 -1.31 -3.04
CA SER A 12 -26.80 -1.37 -1.60
C SER A 12 -25.96 -2.60 -1.28
N LEU A 13 -26.37 -3.77 -1.79
CA LEU A 13 -25.63 -5.03 -1.64
C LEU A 13 -24.24 -4.97 -2.31
N PHE A 14 -24.14 -4.36 -3.48
CA PHE A 14 -22.85 -4.12 -4.13
C PHE A 14 -21.91 -3.27 -3.25
N LYS A 15 -22.43 -2.18 -2.69
CA LYS A 15 -21.64 -1.30 -1.79
C LYS A 15 -21.16 -2.01 -0.52
N SER A 16 -21.92 -3.00 -0.03
CA SER A 16 -21.54 -3.86 1.09
C SER A 16 -20.71 -5.09 0.69
N ASN A 17 -20.19 -5.13 -0.54
CA ASN A 17 -19.40 -6.24 -1.10
C ASN A 17 -20.11 -7.61 -1.20
N ASN A 18 -21.44 -7.64 -1.09
CA ASN A 18 -22.26 -8.84 -1.22
C ASN A 18 -22.65 -9.09 -2.70
N PHE A 19 -21.65 -9.40 -3.54
CA PHE A 19 -21.82 -9.42 -5.00
C PHE A 19 -22.79 -10.49 -5.49
N ASP A 20 -22.81 -11.69 -4.89
CA ASP A 20 -23.72 -12.77 -5.28
C ASP A 20 -25.18 -12.37 -5.06
N GLN A 21 -25.47 -11.75 -3.91
CA GLN A 21 -26.83 -11.27 -3.62
C GLN A 21 -27.19 -10.06 -4.50
N ALA A 22 -26.21 -9.18 -4.80
CA ALA A 22 -26.43 -8.08 -5.73
C ALA A 22 -26.77 -8.58 -7.14
N ILE A 23 -26.05 -9.58 -7.65
CA ILE A 23 -26.32 -10.23 -8.94
C ILE A 23 -27.73 -10.83 -8.96
N ALA A 24 -28.13 -11.54 -7.90
CA ALA A 24 -29.47 -12.09 -7.80
C ALA A 24 -30.57 -11.01 -7.89
N LYS A 25 -30.39 -9.87 -7.21
CA LYS A 25 -31.33 -8.74 -7.26
C LYS A 25 -31.37 -8.05 -8.63
N PHE A 26 -30.23 -7.88 -9.29
CA PHE A 26 -30.19 -7.31 -10.64
C PHE A 26 -30.81 -8.24 -11.68
N ASN A 27 -30.62 -9.56 -11.56
CA ASN A 27 -31.31 -10.53 -12.43
C ASN A 27 -32.82 -10.50 -12.19
N GLN A 28 -33.26 -10.49 -10.93
CA GLN A 28 -34.69 -10.33 -10.60
C GLN A 28 -35.26 -9.04 -11.23
N ALA A 29 -34.49 -7.93 -11.17
CA ALA A 29 -34.92 -6.67 -11.79
C ALA A 29 -35.05 -6.78 -13.32
N LEU A 30 -34.19 -7.54 -13.99
CA LEU A 30 -34.31 -7.82 -15.44
C LEU A 30 -35.55 -8.65 -15.77
N ASP A 31 -35.88 -9.64 -14.94
CA ASP A 31 -37.05 -10.52 -15.14
C ASP A 31 -38.38 -9.77 -14.95
N GLU A 32 -38.41 -8.74 -14.10
CA GLU A 32 -39.57 -7.87 -13.84
C GLU A 32 -39.81 -6.80 -14.95
N ILE A 33 -38.92 -6.69 -15.94
CA ILE A 33 -39.09 -5.77 -17.07
C ILE A 33 -40.06 -6.36 -18.08
N GLU A 34 -41.29 -5.84 -18.10
CA GLU A 34 -42.37 -6.31 -18.99
C GLU A 34 -42.16 -5.84 -20.43
N ASP A 35 -41.87 -4.56 -20.64
CA ASP A 35 -41.64 -3.98 -21.97
C ASP A 35 -40.16 -3.60 -22.17
N LYS A 36 -39.46 -4.50 -22.84
CA LYS A 36 -38.03 -4.35 -23.13
C LYS A 36 -37.69 -3.16 -24.02
N ASN A 37 -38.62 -2.67 -24.82
CA ASN A 37 -38.34 -1.54 -25.73
C ASN A 37 -38.53 -0.18 -25.07
N SER A 38 -39.46 -0.06 -24.12
CA SER A 38 -39.69 1.19 -23.40
C SER A 38 -38.74 1.41 -22.21
N GLN A 39 -38.16 0.34 -21.68
CA GLN A 39 -37.28 0.36 -20.49
C GLN A 39 -35.79 0.11 -20.82
N LEU A 40 -35.33 0.62 -21.96
CA LEU A 40 -33.94 0.45 -22.41
C LEU A 40 -32.92 1.08 -21.46
N GLU A 41 -33.28 2.16 -20.78
CA GLU A 41 -32.35 2.85 -19.86
C GLU A 41 -32.20 2.06 -18.56
N GLU A 42 -33.25 1.50 -18.01
CA GLU A 42 -33.24 0.61 -16.86
C GLU A 42 -32.42 -0.65 -17.16
N GLN A 43 -32.67 -1.29 -18.31
CA GLN A 43 -31.88 -2.45 -18.74
C GLN A 43 -30.39 -2.11 -18.84
N ASN A 44 -30.05 -0.96 -19.47
CA ASN A 44 -28.68 -0.49 -19.58
C ASN A 44 -28.02 -0.30 -18.20
N ASN A 45 -28.75 0.26 -17.23
CA ASN A 45 -28.26 0.44 -15.87
C ASN A 45 -28.03 -0.90 -15.17
N ILE A 46 -28.96 -1.85 -15.29
CA ILE A 46 -28.82 -3.18 -14.69
C ILE A 46 -27.63 -3.93 -15.29
N GLN A 47 -27.48 -3.92 -16.62
CA GLN A 47 -26.32 -4.55 -17.28
C GLN A 47 -25.00 -3.93 -16.82
N SER A 48 -24.95 -2.62 -16.60
CA SER A 48 -23.79 -1.94 -16.04
C SER A 48 -23.44 -2.46 -14.64
N TRP A 49 -24.42 -2.66 -13.76
CA TRP A 49 -24.19 -3.15 -12.41
C TRP A 49 -23.81 -4.63 -12.37
N LEU A 50 -24.45 -5.48 -13.21
CA LEU A 50 -24.07 -6.89 -13.35
C LEU A 50 -22.60 -7.03 -13.78
N GLY A 51 -22.20 -6.32 -14.83
CA GLY A 51 -20.80 -6.33 -15.28
C GLY A 51 -19.82 -5.87 -14.21
N ARG A 52 -20.20 -4.88 -13.39
CA ARG A 52 -19.38 -4.42 -12.26
C ARG A 52 -19.30 -5.47 -11.14
N CYS A 53 -20.38 -6.17 -10.81
CA CYS A 53 -20.36 -7.24 -9.82
C CYS A 53 -19.37 -8.34 -10.23
N TYR A 54 -19.47 -8.84 -11.45
CA TYR A 54 -18.57 -9.86 -11.96
C TYR A 54 -17.11 -9.39 -12.04
N LEU A 55 -16.88 -8.12 -12.39
CA LEU A 55 -15.53 -7.54 -12.37
C LEU A 55 -14.94 -7.55 -10.96
N GLU A 56 -15.69 -7.10 -9.96
CA GLU A 56 -15.21 -7.06 -8.56
C GLU A 56 -14.99 -8.49 -8.01
N GLN A 57 -15.84 -9.46 -8.36
CA GLN A 57 -15.58 -10.87 -8.04
C GLN A 57 -14.29 -11.37 -8.71
N ALA A 58 -14.10 -11.09 -10.01
CA ALA A 58 -12.90 -11.47 -10.75
C ALA A 58 -11.61 -10.89 -10.13
N LEU A 59 -11.68 -9.69 -9.56
CA LEU A 59 -10.55 -9.06 -8.88
C LEU A 59 -10.19 -9.77 -7.56
N LYS A 60 -11.17 -10.28 -6.83
CA LYS A 60 -10.99 -10.97 -5.54
C LYS A 60 -10.50 -12.41 -5.70
N VAL A 61 -10.91 -13.10 -6.74
CA VAL A 61 -10.53 -14.50 -7.00
C VAL A 61 -9.05 -14.61 -7.34
N ARG A 62 -8.33 -15.53 -6.69
CA ARG A 62 -6.90 -15.79 -6.94
C ARG A 62 -6.67 -16.82 -8.06
N ASP A 63 -7.56 -17.76 -8.24
CA ASP A 63 -7.48 -18.72 -9.35
C ASP A 63 -7.66 -18.01 -10.69
N ILE A 64 -6.67 -18.18 -11.59
CA ILE A 64 -6.65 -17.47 -12.87
C ILE A 64 -7.75 -18.00 -13.80
N THR A 65 -8.07 -19.27 -13.75
CA THR A 65 -9.09 -19.88 -14.63
C THR A 65 -10.49 -19.40 -14.23
N GLU A 66 -10.79 -19.43 -12.94
CA GLU A 66 -12.03 -18.88 -12.39
C GLU A 66 -12.14 -17.37 -12.68
N ALA A 67 -11.08 -16.61 -12.43
CA ALA A 67 -11.07 -15.18 -12.73
C ALA A 67 -11.32 -14.88 -14.22
N LYS A 68 -10.77 -15.67 -15.14
CA LYS A 68 -11.05 -15.54 -16.58
C LYS A 68 -12.53 -15.73 -16.90
N GLY A 69 -13.20 -16.70 -16.28
CA GLY A 69 -14.64 -16.91 -16.42
C GLY A 69 -15.45 -15.70 -15.98
N LEU A 70 -15.13 -15.15 -14.81
CA LEU A 70 -15.79 -13.95 -14.26
C LEU A 70 -15.53 -12.70 -15.11
N PHE A 71 -14.29 -12.50 -15.62
CA PHE A 71 -14.01 -11.42 -16.57
C PHE A 71 -14.82 -11.57 -17.88
N ALA A 72 -14.99 -12.77 -18.39
CA ALA A 72 -15.81 -13.02 -19.59
C ALA A 72 -17.27 -12.60 -19.34
N GLN A 73 -17.87 -12.95 -18.20
CA GLN A 73 -19.20 -12.51 -17.81
C GLN A 73 -19.28 -10.98 -17.66
N ALA A 74 -18.31 -10.36 -17.02
CA ALA A 74 -18.27 -8.90 -16.91
C ALA A 74 -18.24 -8.21 -18.28
N ILE A 75 -17.42 -8.72 -19.21
CA ILE A 75 -17.31 -8.21 -20.58
C ILE A 75 -18.62 -8.38 -21.33
N GLU A 76 -19.29 -9.53 -21.24
CA GLU A 76 -20.56 -9.80 -21.89
C GLU A 76 -21.64 -8.81 -21.45
N HIS A 77 -21.79 -8.58 -20.14
CA HIS A 77 -22.74 -7.61 -19.60
C HIS A 77 -22.43 -6.19 -20.07
N HIS A 78 -21.18 -5.77 -20.12
CA HIS A 78 -20.83 -4.43 -20.61
C HIS A 78 -20.94 -4.30 -22.14
N GLN A 79 -20.82 -5.39 -22.90
CA GLN A 79 -21.14 -5.41 -24.34
C GLN A 79 -22.64 -5.24 -24.56
N GLU A 80 -23.51 -5.92 -23.80
CA GLU A 80 -24.94 -5.73 -23.86
C GLU A 80 -25.32 -4.32 -23.39
N GLN A 81 -24.70 -3.78 -22.34
CA GLN A 81 -24.84 -2.38 -21.94
C GLN A 81 -24.56 -1.43 -23.11
N LEU A 82 -23.46 -1.66 -23.86
CA LEU A 82 -23.09 -0.83 -25.02
C LEU A 82 -24.12 -0.93 -26.14
N LYS A 83 -24.66 -2.14 -26.40
CA LYS A 83 -25.67 -2.37 -27.41
C LYS A 83 -27.00 -1.67 -27.07
N LEU A 84 -27.45 -1.75 -25.82
CA LEU A 84 -28.64 -1.04 -25.34
C LEU A 84 -28.44 0.48 -25.38
N ALA A 85 -27.25 0.99 -25.01
CA ALA A 85 -26.96 2.41 -25.08
C ALA A 85 -27.09 3.00 -26.49
N LYS A 86 -26.74 2.23 -27.53
CA LYS A 86 -26.89 2.64 -28.94
C LYS A 86 -28.33 2.72 -29.43
N GLN A 87 -29.26 2.08 -28.72
CA GLN A 87 -30.69 2.07 -29.05
C GLN A 87 -31.47 3.21 -28.41
N LEU A 88 -30.85 3.95 -27.48
CA LEU A 88 -31.50 5.07 -26.82
C LEU A 88 -31.77 6.22 -27.81
N THR A 89 -32.96 6.77 -27.74
CA THR A 89 -33.44 7.81 -28.65
C THR A 89 -32.85 9.18 -28.39
N ASN A 90 -32.56 9.50 -27.12
CA ASN A 90 -31.88 10.74 -26.77
C ASN A 90 -30.36 10.61 -27.06
N GLU A 91 -29.88 11.40 -28.01
CA GLU A 91 -28.50 11.34 -28.49
C GLU A 91 -27.48 11.58 -27.38
N GLN A 92 -27.65 12.58 -26.53
CA GLN A 92 -26.69 12.90 -25.46
C GLN A 92 -26.69 11.82 -24.36
N THR A 93 -27.83 11.29 -23.99
CA THR A 93 -27.94 10.15 -23.07
C THR A 93 -27.29 8.91 -23.68
N SER A 94 -27.53 8.63 -24.95
CA SER A 94 -26.90 7.53 -25.70
C SER A 94 -25.38 7.64 -25.68
N ILE A 95 -24.81 8.80 -26.03
CA ILE A 95 -23.35 9.06 -26.00
C ILE A 95 -22.80 8.86 -24.60
N GLN A 96 -23.46 9.38 -23.56
CA GLN A 96 -23.01 9.24 -22.17
C GLN A 96 -23.02 7.77 -21.70
N LYS A 97 -24.07 7.02 -22.03
CA LYS A 97 -24.17 5.58 -21.68
C LYS A 97 -23.17 4.74 -22.48
N GLN A 98 -22.93 5.05 -23.75
CA GLN A 98 -21.87 4.41 -24.54
C GLN A 98 -20.48 4.70 -23.96
N ASN A 99 -20.20 5.95 -23.57
CA ASN A 99 -18.94 6.32 -22.89
C ASN A 99 -18.71 5.50 -21.62
N ASN A 100 -19.75 5.33 -20.80
CA ASN A 100 -19.67 4.51 -19.59
C ASN A 100 -19.41 3.03 -19.90
N ALA A 101 -20.07 2.46 -20.90
CA ALA A 101 -19.86 1.06 -21.31
C ALA A 101 -18.42 0.83 -21.83
N GLN A 102 -17.91 1.75 -22.65
CA GLN A 102 -16.51 1.67 -23.14
C GLN A 102 -15.49 1.77 -21.98
N HIS A 103 -15.76 2.62 -20.98
CA HIS A 103 -14.95 2.70 -19.78
C HIS A 103 -14.85 1.35 -19.06
N TRP A 104 -15.97 0.70 -18.80
CA TRP A 104 -16.00 -0.56 -18.07
C TRP A 104 -15.40 -1.72 -18.88
N LEU A 105 -15.64 -1.77 -20.19
CA LEU A 105 -14.98 -2.72 -21.09
C LEU A 105 -13.46 -2.57 -21.04
N GLY A 106 -12.98 -1.33 -21.14
CA GLY A 106 -11.54 -1.04 -21.03
C GLY A 106 -10.95 -1.49 -19.70
N ARG A 107 -11.65 -1.26 -18.57
CA ARG A 107 -11.26 -1.76 -17.25
C ARG A 107 -11.21 -3.28 -17.19
N CYS A 108 -12.23 -3.99 -17.67
CA CYS A 108 -12.24 -5.44 -17.67
C CYS A 108 -11.03 -6.02 -18.40
N TYR A 109 -10.73 -5.55 -19.61
CA TYR A 109 -9.56 -5.99 -20.36
C TYR A 109 -8.24 -5.64 -19.67
N LEU A 110 -8.11 -4.45 -19.09
CA LEU A 110 -6.91 -4.05 -18.36
C LEU A 110 -6.66 -4.94 -17.15
N GLU A 111 -7.68 -5.13 -16.30
CA GLU A 111 -7.53 -5.94 -15.09
C GLU A 111 -7.29 -7.42 -15.41
N GLN A 112 -7.94 -7.94 -16.47
CA GLN A 112 -7.65 -9.28 -16.97
C GLN A 112 -6.20 -9.39 -17.47
N ALA A 113 -5.69 -8.39 -18.22
CA ALA A 113 -4.29 -8.34 -18.68
C ALA A 113 -3.29 -8.36 -17.52
N LEU A 114 -3.64 -7.77 -16.39
CA LEU A 114 -2.80 -7.77 -15.19
C LEU A 114 -2.76 -9.13 -14.49
N LYS A 115 -3.82 -9.93 -14.59
CA LYS A 115 -3.93 -11.25 -13.94
C LYS A 115 -3.35 -12.40 -14.76
N VAL A 116 -3.48 -12.41 -16.09
CA VAL A 116 -2.99 -13.52 -16.93
C VAL A 116 -1.46 -13.65 -16.83
N ARG A 117 -0.94 -14.89 -16.92
CA ARG A 117 0.51 -15.15 -16.82
C ARG A 117 1.22 -14.95 -18.14
N ASP A 118 0.62 -15.37 -19.24
CA ASP A 118 1.23 -15.29 -20.57
C ASP A 118 1.34 -13.84 -21.04
N ILE A 119 2.54 -13.46 -21.50
CA ILE A 119 2.82 -12.08 -21.93
C ILE A 119 2.18 -11.74 -23.27
N THR A 120 2.00 -12.73 -24.15
CA THR A 120 1.40 -12.53 -25.47
C THR A 120 -0.10 -12.32 -25.33
N GLU A 121 -0.76 -13.13 -24.49
CA GLU A 121 -2.15 -12.95 -24.12
C GLU A 121 -2.38 -11.58 -23.46
N ALA A 122 -1.50 -11.21 -22.51
CA ALA A 122 -1.57 -9.92 -21.84
C ALA A 122 -1.45 -8.74 -22.82
N LYS A 123 -0.53 -8.79 -23.81
CA LYS A 123 -0.37 -7.76 -24.84
C LYS A 123 -1.66 -7.59 -25.66
N GLY A 124 -2.33 -8.69 -26.04
CA GLY A 124 -3.62 -8.66 -26.73
C GLY A 124 -4.72 -7.98 -25.92
N LEU A 125 -4.80 -8.29 -24.62
CA LEU A 125 -5.77 -7.69 -23.71
C LEU A 125 -5.50 -6.19 -23.47
N PHE A 126 -4.23 -5.79 -23.33
CA PHE A 126 -3.86 -4.36 -23.26
C PHE A 126 -4.26 -3.60 -24.53
N ALA A 127 -4.08 -4.20 -25.71
CA ALA A 127 -4.51 -3.57 -26.96
C ALA A 127 -6.02 -3.34 -26.98
N GLN A 128 -6.81 -4.33 -26.55
CA GLN A 128 -8.27 -4.18 -26.43
C GLN A 128 -8.64 -3.10 -25.39
N ALA A 129 -8.00 -3.05 -24.23
CA ALA A 129 -8.23 -2.02 -23.24
C ALA A 129 -7.97 -0.61 -23.79
N ILE A 130 -6.85 -0.43 -24.51
CA ILE A 130 -6.48 0.83 -25.16
C ILE A 130 -7.53 1.25 -26.17
N GLU A 131 -7.98 0.34 -27.05
CA GLU A 131 -9.03 0.60 -28.05
C GLU A 131 -10.31 1.10 -27.38
N ARG A 132 -10.77 0.44 -26.31
CA ARG A 132 -11.98 0.84 -25.58
C ARG A 132 -11.86 2.23 -24.96
N HIS A 133 -10.72 2.55 -24.34
CA HIS A 133 -10.50 3.87 -23.76
C HIS A 133 -10.28 4.97 -24.82
N GLN A 134 -9.78 4.65 -26.01
CA GLN A 134 -9.76 5.57 -27.15
C GLN A 134 -11.16 5.92 -27.64
N GLU A 135 -12.05 4.93 -27.79
CA GLU A 135 -13.46 5.17 -28.12
C GLU A 135 -14.18 5.93 -27.00
N GLN A 136 -13.88 5.61 -25.71
CA GLN A 136 -14.37 6.39 -24.57
C GLN A 136 -13.99 7.89 -24.71
N LEU A 137 -12.73 8.18 -25.05
CA LEU A 137 -12.24 9.55 -25.24
C LEU A 137 -12.93 10.26 -26.40
N LYS A 138 -13.16 9.54 -27.49
CA LYS A 138 -13.88 10.07 -28.66
C LYS A 138 -15.32 10.44 -28.32
N LEU A 139 -16.04 9.57 -27.62
CA LEU A 139 -17.41 9.82 -27.15
C LEU A 139 -17.46 10.99 -26.13
N ALA A 140 -16.49 11.08 -25.23
CA ALA A 140 -16.41 12.17 -24.26
C ALA A 140 -16.38 13.55 -24.91
N LYS A 141 -15.68 13.69 -26.05
CA LYS A 141 -15.58 14.94 -26.81
C LYS A 141 -16.89 15.35 -27.54
N GLN A 142 -17.84 14.42 -27.68
CA GLN A 142 -19.14 14.67 -28.32
C GLN A 142 -20.22 15.11 -27.32
N LEU A 143 -19.91 15.09 -26.01
CA LEU A 143 -20.84 15.55 -24.98
C LEU A 143 -20.96 17.07 -25.01
N THR A 144 -22.19 17.56 -24.99
CA THR A 144 -22.50 19.01 -25.06
C THR A 144 -22.33 19.73 -23.74
N ASN A 145 -22.52 19.05 -22.61
CA ASN A 145 -22.22 19.63 -21.30
C ASN A 145 -20.71 19.66 -21.10
N GLU A 146 -20.13 20.86 -21.00
CA GLU A 146 -18.70 21.11 -20.95
C GLU A 146 -18.03 20.41 -19.75
N GLN A 147 -18.55 20.57 -18.55
CA GLN A 147 -17.97 19.97 -17.34
C GLN A 147 -18.03 18.44 -17.36
N THR A 148 -19.14 17.87 -17.83
CA THR A 148 -19.26 16.40 -18.03
C THR A 148 -18.28 15.93 -19.09
N SER A 149 -18.13 16.65 -20.20
CA SER A 149 -17.16 16.33 -21.25
C SER A 149 -15.72 16.34 -20.72
N ILE A 150 -15.32 17.39 -20.00
CA ILE A 150 -14.00 17.50 -19.37
C ILE A 150 -13.76 16.35 -18.41
N GLN A 151 -14.69 16.07 -17.50
CA GLN A 151 -14.57 14.95 -16.55
C GLN A 151 -14.38 13.60 -17.25
N LYS A 152 -15.17 13.31 -18.28
CA LYS A 152 -15.07 12.07 -19.06
C LYS A 152 -13.77 11.98 -19.87
N GLN A 153 -13.28 13.11 -20.39
CA GLN A 153 -11.99 13.17 -21.09
C GLN A 153 -10.82 12.93 -20.11
N ILE A 154 -10.83 13.54 -18.91
CA ILE A 154 -9.83 13.31 -17.86
C ILE A 154 -9.80 11.82 -17.54
N ASN A 155 -10.96 11.22 -17.31
CA ASN A 155 -11.08 9.80 -16.98
C ASN A 155 -10.49 8.91 -18.10
N ALA A 156 -10.87 9.14 -19.36
CA ALA A 156 -10.36 8.36 -20.49
C ALA A 156 -8.84 8.49 -20.66
N GLN A 157 -8.30 9.71 -20.56
CA GLN A 157 -6.87 9.98 -20.62
C GLN A 157 -6.10 9.27 -19.48
N TYR A 158 -6.64 9.31 -18.28
CA TYR A 158 -6.07 8.61 -17.13
C TYR A 158 -5.97 7.09 -17.37
N TRP A 159 -7.05 6.46 -17.86
CA TRP A 159 -7.05 5.02 -18.12
C TRP A 159 -6.15 4.63 -19.28
N LEU A 160 -6.05 5.44 -20.32
CA LEU A 160 -5.04 5.26 -21.38
C LEU A 160 -3.63 5.27 -20.79
N GLY A 161 -3.31 6.26 -19.96
CA GLY A 161 -2.03 6.33 -19.25
C GLY A 161 -1.76 5.07 -18.42
N ARG A 162 -2.79 4.54 -17.73
CA ARG A 162 -2.70 3.27 -16.99
C ARG A 162 -2.44 2.07 -17.88
N CYS A 163 -3.13 1.93 -18.99
CA CYS A 163 -2.92 0.81 -19.92
C CYS A 163 -1.48 0.80 -20.44
N TYR A 164 -0.98 1.93 -20.95
CA TYR A 164 0.39 2.05 -21.48
C TYR A 164 1.45 1.79 -20.39
N SER A 165 1.28 2.36 -19.19
CA SER A 165 2.23 2.17 -18.10
C SER A 165 2.24 0.72 -17.60
N SER A 166 1.08 0.11 -17.44
CA SER A 166 0.95 -1.28 -16.98
C SER A 166 1.53 -2.27 -18.00
N GLN A 167 1.28 -2.07 -19.27
CA GLN A 167 1.88 -2.86 -20.34
C GLN A 167 3.42 -2.75 -20.34
N GLY A 168 3.94 -1.53 -20.21
CA GLY A 168 5.39 -1.29 -20.13
C GLY A 168 6.03 -1.96 -18.92
N ILE A 169 5.40 -1.89 -17.73
CA ILE A 169 5.85 -2.58 -16.52
C ILE A 169 5.85 -4.09 -16.74
N ARG A 170 4.81 -4.64 -17.34
CA ARG A 170 4.66 -6.07 -17.56
C ARG A 170 5.76 -6.62 -18.49
N ILE A 171 6.02 -5.91 -19.60
CA ILE A 171 7.09 -6.29 -20.53
C ILE A 171 8.46 -6.19 -19.84
N LYS A 172 8.72 -5.09 -19.12
CA LYS A 172 9.98 -4.87 -18.40
C LYS A 172 10.28 -5.98 -17.38
N ASN A 173 9.25 -6.48 -16.69
CA ASN A 173 9.38 -7.49 -15.64
C ASN A 173 9.34 -8.93 -16.17
N SER A 174 9.12 -9.14 -17.46
CA SER A 174 9.11 -10.47 -18.05
C SER A 174 10.55 -11.01 -18.20
N SER A 175 10.73 -12.32 -17.95
CA SER A 175 12.01 -13.01 -18.16
C SER A 175 12.45 -13.06 -19.65
N GLN A 176 11.55 -12.69 -20.56
CA GLN A 176 11.78 -12.62 -22.00
C GLN A 176 12.24 -11.24 -22.48
N ALA A 177 12.43 -10.26 -21.56
CA ALA A 177 12.90 -8.92 -21.92
C ALA A 177 14.33 -8.99 -22.44
N LYS A 178 14.49 -9.10 -23.78
CA LYS A 178 15.75 -8.93 -24.50
C LYS A 178 15.98 -7.43 -24.79
N ASP A 179 17.21 -7.05 -25.14
CA ASP A 179 17.56 -5.66 -25.49
C ASP A 179 16.62 -5.00 -26.51
N SER A 180 16.04 -5.80 -27.44
CA SER A 180 15.06 -5.32 -28.43
C SER A 180 13.73 -4.83 -27.82
N SER A 181 13.36 -5.26 -26.61
CA SER A 181 12.14 -4.80 -25.94
C SER A 181 12.30 -3.48 -25.17
N GLN A 182 13.53 -3.00 -24.98
CA GLN A 182 13.77 -1.76 -24.24
C GLN A 182 13.20 -0.52 -24.95
N ASN A 183 13.25 -0.47 -26.28
CA ASN A 183 12.67 0.62 -27.07
C ASN A 183 11.14 0.59 -26.98
N GLU A 184 10.50 -0.59 -27.10
CA GLU A 184 9.06 -0.77 -26.92
C GLU A 184 8.61 -0.28 -25.54
N VAL A 185 9.31 -0.67 -24.48
CA VAL A 185 9.02 -0.25 -23.10
C VAL A 185 9.16 1.27 -22.93
N ASN A 186 10.20 1.87 -23.49
CA ASN A 186 10.40 3.31 -23.43
C ASN A 186 9.29 4.09 -24.15
N ASP A 187 8.83 3.60 -25.31
CA ASP A 187 7.75 4.24 -26.07
C ASP A 187 6.41 4.11 -25.31
N LEU A 188 6.14 2.97 -24.67
CA LEU A 188 4.96 2.79 -23.81
C LEU A 188 4.97 3.78 -22.62
N PHE A 189 6.09 3.93 -21.93
CA PHE A 189 6.20 4.90 -20.84
C PHE A 189 6.12 6.36 -21.32
N LYS A 190 6.60 6.65 -22.52
CA LYS A 190 6.49 7.97 -23.14
C LYS A 190 5.03 8.30 -23.49
N GLY A 191 4.31 7.31 -24.05
CA GLY A 191 2.87 7.40 -24.30
C GLY A 191 2.07 7.63 -23.01
N ALA A 192 2.30 6.79 -21.98
CA ALA A 192 1.66 6.94 -20.67
C ALA A 192 1.88 8.33 -20.06
N ASN A 193 3.12 8.84 -20.10
CA ASN A 193 3.45 10.19 -19.61
C ASN A 193 2.65 11.26 -20.35
N GLY A 194 2.52 11.15 -21.69
CA GLY A 194 1.72 12.07 -22.50
C GLY A 194 0.26 12.11 -22.07
N TYR A 195 -0.36 10.96 -21.87
CA TYR A 195 -1.75 10.86 -21.44
C TYR A 195 -1.99 11.43 -20.03
N PHE A 196 -1.12 11.15 -19.07
CA PHE A 196 -1.25 11.71 -17.72
C PHE A 196 -1.05 13.22 -17.69
N LEU A 197 -0.08 13.76 -18.44
CA LEU A 197 0.11 15.21 -18.54
C LEU A 197 -1.09 15.92 -19.20
N HIS A 198 -1.69 15.28 -20.21
CA HIS A 198 -2.89 15.81 -20.84
C HIS A 198 -4.09 15.80 -19.88
N SER A 199 -4.24 14.74 -19.09
CA SER A 199 -5.24 14.63 -18.03
C SER A 199 -5.10 15.76 -17.01
N LEU A 200 -3.87 16.06 -16.53
CA LEU A 200 -3.60 17.18 -15.62
C LEU A 200 -3.93 18.55 -16.24
N LYS A 201 -3.66 18.71 -17.55
CA LYS A 201 -4.01 19.96 -18.25
C LYS A 201 -5.52 20.16 -18.32
N LEU A 202 -6.29 19.11 -18.58
CA LEU A 202 -7.76 19.20 -18.57
C LEU A 202 -8.30 19.45 -17.17
N LEU A 203 -7.66 18.88 -16.16
CA LEU A 203 -8.07 18.99 -14.77
C LEU A 203 -8.07 20.44 -14.26
N SER A 204 -7.20 21.31 -14.80
CA SER A 204 -7.19 22.74 -14.48
C SER A 204 -8.47 23.49 -14.92
N GLN A 205 -9.29 22.89 -15.77
CA GLN A 205 -10.56 23.42 -16.29
C GLN A 205 -11.78 22.81 -15.58
N PHE A 206 -11.56 21.93 -14.60
CA PHE A 206 -12.62 21.25 -13.86
C PHE A 206 -12.99 22.05 -12.61
N ASP A 207 -14.28 22.34 -12.42
CA ASP A 207 -14.76 23.28 -11.43
C ASP A 207 -14.75 22.75 -9.99
N ASP A 208 -15.00 21.45 -9.78
CA ASP A 208 -14.99 20.83 -8.46
C ASP A 208 -13.58 20.75 -7.89
N GLU A 209 -13.28 21.63 -6.92
CA GLU A 209 -11.94 21.76 -6.35
C GLU A 209 -11.53 20.51 -5.51
N GLN A 210 -12.46 19.90 -4.79
CA GLN A 210 -12.15 18.72 -3.97
C GLN A 210 -11.87 17.49 -4.84
N GLU A 211 -12.73 17.26 -5.83
CA GLU A 211 -12.55 16.16 -6.77
C GLU A 211 -11.33 16.41 -7.68
N ARG A 212 -11.06 17.65 -8.07
CA ARG A 212 -9.84 18.05 -8.79
C ARG A 212 -8.59 17.66 -8.01
N TYR A 213 -8.51 18.02 -6.72
CA TYR A 213 -7.37 17.68 -5.86
C TYR A 213 -7.18 16.16 -5.73
N ARG A 214 -8.28 15.42 -5.53
CA ARG A 214 -8.25 13.96 -5.43
C ARG A 214 -7.71 13.31 -6.72
N ILE A 215 -8.21 13.72 -7.87
CA ILE A 215 -7.80 13.20 -9.18
C ILE A 215 -6.35 13.59 -9.49
N GLU A 216 -5.95 14.82 -9.17
CA GLU A 216 -4.58 15.30 -9.34
C GLU A 216 -3.57 14.42 -8.59
N ASN A 217 -3.84 14.10 -7.34
CA ASN A 217 -2.99 13.23 -6.53
C ASN A 217 -2.81 11.84 -7.16
N ILE A 218 -3.90 11.24 -7.65
CA ILE A 218 -3.86 9.94 -8.32
C ILE A 218 -2.99 10.00 -9.59
N ILE A 219 -3.18 11.01 -10.42
CA ILE A 219 -2.41 11.18 -11.66
C ILE A 219 -0.93 11.43 -11.35
N CYS A 220 -0.63 12.29 -10.38
CA CYS A 220 0.72 12.59 -9.94
C CYS A 220 1.45 11.35 -9.43
N TYR A 221 0.77 10.46 -8.69
CA TYR A 221 1.31 9.17 -8.26
C TYR A 221 1.77 8.32 -9.45
N HIS A 222 0.94 8.19 -10.50
CA HIS A 222 1.31 7.42 -11.68
C HIS A 222 2.45 8.06 -12.48
N LEU A 223 2.44 9.39 -12.62
CA LEU A 223 3.55 10.13 -13.25
C LEU A 223 4.86 9.91 -12.50
N ARG A 224 4.84 9.98 -11.18
CA ARG A 224 6.00 9.71 -10.33
C ARG A 224 6.57 8.33 -10.62
N ASN A 225 5.73 7.30 -10.68
CA ASN A 225 6.15 5.94 -10.97
C ASN A 225 6.80 5.82 -12.37
N ILE A 226 6.30 6.54 -13.37
CA ILE A 226 6.92 6.61 -14.71
C ILE A 226 8.30 7.26 -14.65
N PHE A 227 8.50 8.32 -13.86
CA PHE A 227 9.81 8.92 -13.68
C PHE A 227 10.81 7.92 -13.08
N PHE A 228 10.38 7.11 -12.10
CA PHE A 228 11.18 6.02 -11.54
C PHE A 228 11.56 5.00 -12.62
N LEU A 229 10.58 4.48 -13.35
CA LEU A 229 10.79 3.47 -14.39
C LEU A 229 11.71 3.95 -15.53
N ARG A 230 11.75 5.25 -15.78
CA ARG A 230 12.63 5.89 -16.78
C ARG A 230 13.96 6.40 -16.22
N SER A 231 14.31 6.02 -15.00
CA SER A 231 15.54 6.45 -14.31
C SER A 231 15.70 7.97 -14.21
N LYS A 232 14.58 8.68 -14.10
CA LYS A 232 14.57 10.14 -13.87
C LYS A 232 14.55 10.42 -12.35
N TRP A 233 15.60 9.99 -11.66
CA TRP A 233 15.69 9.92 -10.19
C TRP A 233 15.42 11.26 -9.50
N ASN A 234 15.93 12.37 -10.02
CA ASN A 234 15.70 13.69 -9.48
C ASN A 234 14.21 14.08 -9.54
N LEU A 235 13.57 13.92 -10.70
CA LEU A 235 12.15 14.24 -10.86
C LEU A 235 11.25 13.36 -9.98
N TYR A 236 11.58 12.06 -9.92
CA TYR A 236 10.89 11.12 -9.05
C TYR A 236 10.99 11.54 -7.58
N PHE A 237 12.22 11.80 -7.12
CA PHE A 237 12.49 12.15 -5.74
C PHE A 237 11.88 13.49 -5.34
N ASP A 238 11.99 14.50 -6.20
CA ASP A 238 11.45 15.84 -5.93
C ASP A 238 9.92 15.79 -5.79
N LYS A 239 9.23 15.02 -6.64
CA LYS A 239 7.78 14.79 -6.50
C LYS A 239 7.43 14.08 -5.19
N LYS A 240 8.12 13.00 -4.87
CA LYS A 240 7.93 12.24 -3.63
C LYS A 240 8.13 13.12 -2.40
N LYS A 241 9.18 13.94 -2.39
CA LYS A 241 9.46 14.90 -1.32
C LYS A 241 8.41 16.01 -1.25
N GLN A 242 7.94 16.52 -2.38
CA GLN A 242 6.88 17.52 -2.44
C GLN A 242 5.58 17.00 -1.81
N GLU A 243 5.16 15.79 -2.17
CA GLU A 243 3.96 15.15 -1.61
C GLU A 243 4.04 15.05 -0.07
N ILE A 244 5.20 14.63 0.48
CA ILE A 244 5.45 14.59 1.92
C ILE A 244 5.30 15.98 2.54
N ARG A 245 5.92 17.00 1.95
CA ARG A 245 5.86 18.36 2.47
C ARG A 245 4.45 18.93 2.49
N GLU A 246 3.73 18.76 1.40
CA GLU A 246 2.35 19.23 1.27
C GLU A 246 1.45 18.56 2.30
N THR A 247 1.61 17.27 2.54
CA THR A 247 0.78 16.55 3.49
C THR A 247 1.14 16.82 4.95
N LEU A 248 2.43 16.85 5.30
CA LEU A 248 2.85 16.98 6.70
C LEU A 248 2.93 18.43 7.18
N PHE A 249 3.21 19.38 6.28
CA PHE A 249 3.57 20.75 6.67
C PHE A 249 2.72 21.85 6.02
N SER A 250 1.72 21.53 5.19
CA SER A 250 0.90 22.53 4.48
C SER A 250 -0.27 23.08 5.27
N ASN A 251 -0.52 22.60 6.48
CA ASN A 251 -1.62 23.14 7.29
C ASN A 251 -1.36 24.60 7.65
N LYS A 252 -1.90 25.49 6.81
CA LYS A 252 -1.74 26.95 6.86
C LYS A 252 -2.36 27.61 8.08
N ASP A 253 -3.12 26.87 8.91
CA ASP A 253 -4.08 27.53 9.80
C ASP A 253 -3.66 27.70 11.26
N LYS A 254 -2.49 27.29 11.70
CA LYS A 254 -2.16 27.47 13.13
C LYS A 254 -0.71 27.93 13.42
N GLY A 255 -0.35 29.14 13.02
CA GLY A 255 0.63 29.97 13.77
C GLY A 255 2.03 29.41 14.10
N LYS A 256 2.27 28.12 13.86
CA LYS A 256 3.52 27.42 14.12
C LYS A 256 4.13 26.99 12.80
N VAL A 257 4.96 27.82 12.21
CA VAL A 257 5.71 27.50 11.00
C VAL A 257 7.02 26.83 11.40
N LEU A 258 7.10 25.52 11.22
CA LEU A 258 8.35 24.80 11.40
C LEU A 258 9.45 25.43 10.55
N ASN A 259 10.69 25.43 11.05
CA ASN A 259 11.81 25.99 10.31
C ASN A 259 11.98 25.28 8.96
N LYS A 260 11.95 26.02 7.85
CA LYS A 260 12.03 25.48 6.46
C LYS A 260 13.23 24.56 6.22
N LYS A 261 14.35 24.72 6.95
CA LYS A 261 15.52 23.85 6.83
C LYS A 261 15.28 22.50 7.52
N LEU A 262 14.66 22.53 8.70
CA LEU A 262 14.29 21.33 9.44
C LEU A 262 13.24 20.54 8.66
N GLU A 263 12.16 21.19 8.23
CA GLU A 263 11.13 20.63 7.36
C GLU A 263 11.72 19.99 6.09
N GLY A 264 12.64 20.71 5.43
CA GLY A 264 13.30 20.22 4.22
C GLY A 264 14.16 18.98 4.45
N SER A 265 14.82 18.87 5.61
CA SER A 265 15.64 17.72 5.99
C SER A 265 14.77 16.52 6.35
N ILE A 266 13.74 16.70 7.17
CA ILE A 266 12.77 15.65 7.55
C ILE A 266 12.09 15.08 6.31
N SER A 267 11.54 15.94 5.44
CA SER A 267 10.89 15.50 4.18
C SER A 267 11.86 14.73 3.27
N THR A 268 13.14 15.10 3.25
CA THR A 268 14.17 14.40 2.48
C THR A 268 14.44 13.01 3.06
N ILE A 269 14.57 12.88 4.38
CA ILE A 269 14.78 11.59 5.05
C ILE A 269 13.57 10.67 4.81
N LEU A 270 12.36 11.17 5.02
CA LEU A 270 11.14 10.40 4.75
C LEU A 270 11.06 9.98 3.28
N ALA A 271 11.39 10.86 2.32
CA ALA A 271 11.38 10.51 0.90
C ALA A 271 12.44 9.47 0.52
N VAL A 272 13.59 9.45 1.21
CA VAL A 272 14.63 8.42 1.03
C VAL A 272 14.20 7.09 1.59
N LEU A 273 13.65 7.07 2.81
CA LEU A 273 13.36 5.84 3.55
C LEU A 273 11.99 5.23 3.19
N ASN A 274 11.03 5.99 2.71
CA ASN A 274 9.79 5.46 2.19
C ASN A 274 10.04 4.60 0.93
N ILE A 275 9.56 3.35 0.94
CA ILE A 275 9.75 2.37 -0.13
C ILE A 275 8.39 1.92 -0.68
N PRO A 276 7.86 2.60 -1.68
CA PRO A 276 6.64 2.15 -2.35
C PRO A 276 6.88 0.84 -3.14
N PRO A 277 5.82 0.09 -3.47
CA PRO A 277 5.94 -1.20 -4.16
C PRO A 277 6.81 -1.18 -5.41
N ILE A 278 6.83 -0.07 -6.15
CA ILE A 278 7.65 0.06 -7.37
C ILE A 278 9.16 0.06 -7.08
N GLU A 279 9.58 0.53 -5.89
CA GLU A 279 10.97 0.51 -5.47
C GLU A 279 11.38 -0.84 -4.88
N LEU A 280 10.45 -1.61 -4.31
CA LEU A 280 10.72 -2.93 -3.76
C LEU A 280 11.27 -3.91 -4.81
N GLY A 281 10.83 -3.76 -6.07
CA GLY A 281 11.26 -4.65 -7.14
C GLY A 281 11.07 -6.12 -6.79
N LEU A 282 12.14 -6.90 -6.69
CA LEU A 282 12.14 -8.31 -6.30
C LEU A 282 12.38 -8.54 -4.80
N THR A 283 12.61 -7.48 -4.02
CA THR A 283 12.85 -7.60 -2.57
C THR A 283 11.62 -8.21 -1.89
N PRO A 284 11.75 -9.35 -1.19
CA PRO A 284 10.65 -9.94 -0.46
C PRO A 284 10.38 -9.17 0.83
N LEU A 285 9.19 -9.37 1.40
CA LEU A 285 8.82 -8.89 2.72
C LEU A 285 8.35 -10.07 3.57
N ALA A 286 9.06 -10.35 4.63
CA ALA A 286 8.77 -11.42 5.56
C ALA A 286 8.47 -10.86 6.96
N HIS A 287 7.45 -11.40 7.62
CA HIS A 287 7.17 -11.14 9.03
C HIS A 287 7.26 -12.43 9.81
N TYR A 288 7.97 -12.41 10.93
CA TYR A 288 8.15 -13.58 11.79
C TYR A 288 7.24 -13.47 13.02
N ALA A 289 6.57 -14.54 13.32
CA ALA A 289 5.62 -14.59 14.42
C ALA A 289 5.69 -15.95 15.15
N SER A 290 5.22 -15.99 16.40
CA SER A 290 5.05 -17.25 17.11
C SER A 290 3.96 -18.11 16.46
N SER A 291 3.96 -19.40 16.74
CA SER A 291 2.94 -20.32 16.21
C SER A 291 1.53 -19.94 16.66
N SER A 292 1.35 -19.49 17.91
CA SER A 292 0.07 -19.04 18.43
C SER A 292 -0.45 -17.80 17.73
N VAL A 293 0.43 -16.83 17.45
CA VAL A 293 0.07 -15.62 16.69
C VAL A 293 -0.30 -15.98 15.24
N CYS A 294 0.49 -16.86 14.59
CA CYS A 294 0.20 -17.32 13.24
C CYS A 294 -1.19 -17.99 13.13
N ASN A 295 -1.51 -18.88 14.09
CA ASN A 295 -2.81 -19.55 14.13
C ASN A 295 -3.97 -18.56 14.33
N LYS A 296 -3.80 -17.52 15.15
CA LYS A 296 -4.81 -16.47 15.36
C LYS A 296 -5.01 -15.61 14.11
N LEU A 297 -3.92 -15.21 13.45
CA LEU A 297 -3.97 -14.39 12.25
C LEU A 297 -4.79 -15.04 11.13
N PHE A 298 -4.80 -16.35 11.03
CA PHE A 298 -5.58 -17.10 10.03
C PHE A 298 -6.87 -17.72 10.61
N GLY A 299 -7.19 -17.50 11.88
CA GLY A 299 -8.36 -18.08 12.54
C GLY A 299 -8.39 -19.61 12.52
N VAL A 300 -7.19 -20.25 12.64
CA VAL A 300 -7.06 -21.70 12.46
C VAL A 300 -7.53 -22.50 13.68
N VAL A 301 -7.47 -21.92 14.89
CA VAL A 301 -7.82 -22.64 16.13
C VAL A 301 -9.28 -22.47 16.51
N ASN A 302 -9.82 -21.26 16.42
CA ASN A 302 -11.23 -20.95 16.65
C ASN A 302 -11.68 -19.89 15.65
N GLU A 303 -12.83 -20.06 15.03
CA GLU A 303 -13.34 -19.10 14.03
C GLU A 303 -13.60 -17.70 14.61
N ASP A 304 -13.99 -17.64 15.89
CA ASP A 304 -14.23 -16.39 16.63
C ASP A 304 -12.92 -15.68 17.05
N ASP A 305 -11.76 -16.32 16.90
CA ASP A 305 -10.45 -15.80 17.33
C ASP A 305 -9.60 -15.22 16.17
N SER A 306 -10.14 -15.11 14.95
CA SER A 306 -9.40 -14.47 13.86
C SER A 306 -9.16 -12.99 14.21
N SER A 307 -7.91 -12.56 14.10
CA SER A 307 -7.52 -11.20 14.44
C SER A 307 -6.74 -10.60 13.26
N PRO A 308 -7.01 -9.35 12.89
CA PRO A 308 -6.18 -8.66 11.92
C PRO A 308 -4.73 -8.59 12.42
N MET A 309 -3.80 -8.37 11.50
CA MET A 309 -2.43 -8.04 11.86
C MET A 309 -2.42 -6.81 12.75
N ARG A 310 -1.62 -6.85 13.81
CA ARG A 310 -1.52 -5.77 14.79
C ARG A 310 -0.25 -4.97 14.56
N ILE A 311 -0.37 -3.67 14.69
CA ILE A 311 0.75 -2.74 14.75
C ILE A 311 0.99 -2.44 16.23
N GLY A 312 2.10 -2.93 16.77
CA GLY A 312 2.44 -2.80 18.19
C GLY A 312 2.97 -1.43 18.55
N SER A 313 2.76 -1.01 19.79
CA SER A 313 3.36 0.22 20.33
C SER A 313 4.87 0.08 20.48
N SER A 314 5.62 1.14 20.23
CA SER A 314 7.08 1.23 20.42
C SER A 314 7.54 0.81 21.81
N SER A 315 6.71 1.00 22.82
CA SER A 315 7.01 0.64 24.22
C SER A 315 7.17 -0.86 24.48
N TYR A 316 6.80 -1.72 23.51
CA TYR A 316 6.90 -3.18 23.62
C TYR A 316 7.95 -3.78 22.68
N MET A 317 8.81 -2.95 22.08
CA MET A 317 9.86 -3.42 21.19
C MET A 317 11.01 -4.05 21.96
N ASN A 318 11.72 -4.99 21.30
CA ASN A 318 12.83 -5.71 21.93
C ASN A 318 14.08 -4.84 22.13
N ASP A 319 14.19 -3.75 21.37
CA ASP A 319 15.29 -2.78 21.48
C ASP A 319 14.88 -1.66 22.45
N PRO A 320 15.46 -1.58 23.66
CA PRO A 320 15.16 -0.52 24.61
C PRO A 320 15.62 0.87 24.16
N SER A 321 16.55 0.93 23.20
CA SER A 321 17.07 2.16 22.62
C SER A 321 16.33 2.59 21.34
N GLU A 322 15.14 2.01 21.09
CA GLU A 322 14.36 2.28 19.89
C GLU A 322 14.01 3.77 19.75
N GLY A 323 14.50 4.38 18.68
CA GLY A 323 14.31 5.81 18.40
C GLY A 323 15.35 6.75 19.06
N GLU A 324 16.30 6.25 19.87
CA GLU A 324 17.34 7.07 20.52
C GLU A 324 18.54 7.33 19.61
N GLY A 325 18.90 6.42 18.73
CA GLY A 325 20.09 6.51 17.89
C GLY A 325 20.18 7.81 17.07
N LEU A 326 19.05 8.28 16.54
CA LEU A 326 19.02 9.57 15.84
C LEU A 326 19.26 10.75 16.80
N LEU A 327 18.71 10.71 18.00
CA LEU A 327 18.89 11.77 19.02
C LEU A 327 20.35 11.86 19.43
N GLU A 328 21.02 10.74 19.60
CA GLU A 328 22.43 10.67 19.89
C GLU A 328 23.29 11.26 18.76
N LEU A 329 23.01 10.88 17.51
CA LEU A 329 23.64 11.47 16.33
C LEU A 329 23.52 13.00 16.29
N LEU A 330 22.40 13.54 16.78
CA LEU A 330 22.12 14.97 16.84
C LEU A 330 22.63 15.63 18.13
N SER A 331 23.22 14.87 19.06
CA SER A 331 23.63 15.31 20.40
C SER A 331 22.48 15.87 21.23
N LEU A 332 21.35 15.19 21.17
CA LEU A 332 20.10 15.53 21.86
C LEU A 332 19.71 14.49 22.92
N GLN A 333 20.67 13.75 23.46
CA GLN A 333 20.45 12.64 24.41
C GLN A 333 19.81 13.07 25.74
N ASP A 334 20.06 14.32 26.19
CA ASP A 334 19.42 14.89 27.40
C ASP A 334 17.91 15.14 27.23
N LEU A 335 17.40 14.83 26.06
CA LEU A 335 16.02 14.98 25.68
C LEU A 335 15.32 13.62 25.68
N GLU A 336 15.09 13.13 26.87
CA GLU A 336 14.21 11.99 27.05
C GLU A 336 12.82 12.33 26.48
N LEU A 337 12.61 11.95 25.21
CA LEU A 337 11.30 12.10 24.56
C LEU A 337 10.25 11.15 25.15
N GLU A 338 10.68 10.11 25.84
CA GLU A 338 9.79 9.12 26.47
C GLU A 338 9.94 9.05 27.99
N ASN A 339 10.94 9.65 28.58
CA ASN A 339 11.11 9.58 30.02
C ASN A 339 10.42 10.70 30.73
N LYS A 340 9.47 10.33 31.46
CA LYS A 340 8.49 11.24 31.63
C LYS A 340 7.75 11.11 32.92
N VAL A 341 7.94 12.11 33.66
CA VAL A 341 7.04 12.42 34.76
C VAL A 341 5.61 12.48 34.21
N ASP A 342 5.46 13.01 33.01
CA ASP A 342 4.17 13.07 32.30
C ASP A 342 4.13 12.01 31.19
N CYS A 343 3.07 11.21 31.13
CA CYS A 343 2.81 10.27 30.05
C CYS A 343 2.75 11.01 28.70
N SER A 344 3.39 10.45 27.67
CA SER A 344 3.29 10.99 26.32
C SER A 344 1.84 11.00 25.85
N SER A 345 1.42 12.09 25.22
CA SER A 345 0.08 12.16 24.60
C SER A 345 0.00 11.34 23.31
N HIS A 346 1.14 11.04 22.68
CA HIS A 346 1.24 10.25 21.43
C HIS A 346 2.28 9.15 21.59
N ASN A 347 2.08 8.07 20.85
CA ASN A 347 3.07 7.02 20.74
C ASN A 347 3.22 6.54 19.29
N ALA A 348 4.39 5.98 18.98
CA ALA A 348 4.63 5.32 17.72
C ALA A 348 4.13 3.88 17.76
N PHE A 349 3.45 3.48 16.71
CA PHE A 349 3.00 2.12 16.49
C PHE A 349 3.60 1.63 15.17
N PHE A 350 4.23 0.47 15.18
CA PHE A 350 4.80 -0.10 13.96
C PHE A 350 4.79 -1.61 13.94
N ALA A 351 4.80 -2.16 12.74
CA ALA A 351 5.03 -3.57 12.47
C ALA A 351 6.27 -3.71 11.60
N CYS A 352 7.12 -4.66 11.96
CA CYS A 352 8.42 -4.89 11.35
C CYS A 352 8.34 -6.02 10.33
N PHE A 353 9.00 -5.82 9.21
CA PHE A 353 9.20 -6.79 8.15
C PHE A 353 10.69 -6.90 7.85
N SER A 354 11.12 -8.05 7.36
CA SER A 354 12.50 -8.28 6.93
C SER A 354 12.54 -8.63 5.45
N SER A 355 13.62 -8.26 4.76
CA SER A 355 13.89 -8.80 3.41
C SER A 355 14.40 -10.24 3.45
N ARG A 356 14.69 -10.79 4.63
CA ARG A 356 15.21 -12.13 4.83
C ARG A 356 14.08 -13.14 5.03
N VAL A 357 13.84 -13.95 4.01
CA VAL A 357 12.85 -15.04 4.06
C VAL A 357 13.53 -16.32 4.53
N ASN A 358 12.90 -17.05 5.43
CA ASN A 358 13.40 -18.31 5.99
C ASN A 358 14.83 -18.18 6.57
N ASP A 359 15.05 -17.13 7.38
CA ASP A 359 16.37 -16.80 7.93
C ASP A 359 16.56 -17.36 9.34
N LEU A 360 17.79 -17.82 9.61
CA LEU A 360 18.15 -18.45 10.87
C LEU A 360 18.01 -17.50 12.07
N ASN A 361 18.53 -16.27 11.95
CA ASN A 361 18.54 -15.30 13.03
C ASN A 361 17.13 -14.78 13.29
N GLN A 362 16.36 -14.55 12.23
CA GLN A 362 14.96 -14.11 12.35
C GLN A 362 14.09 -15.16 13.07
N PHE A 363 14.26 -16.45 12.75
CA PHE A 363 13.56 -17.51 13.46
C PHE A 363 13.99 -17.63 14.93
N ARG A 364 15.26 -17.37 15.25
CA ARG A 364 15.75 -17.39 16.64
C ARG A 364 15.24 -16.23 17.47
N LEU A 365 15.15 -15.05 16.87
CA LEU A 365 14.74 -13.84 17.58
C LEU A 365 13.22 -13.72 17.68
N TYR A 366 12.51 -13.93 16.58
CA TYR A 366 11.10 -13.59 16.44
C TYR A 366 10.17 -14.77 16.16
N GLY A 367 10.67 -15.85 15.51
CA GLY A 367 9.90 -17.04 15.19
C GLY A 367 9.94 -18.09 16.31
N LYS A 368 9.65 -17.70 17.55
CA LYS A 368 9.71 -18.59 18.72
C LYS A 368 8.45 -18.53 19.57
N GLU A 369 8.17 -19.63 20.26
CA GLU A 369 7.13 -19.75 21.27
C GLU A 369 7.63 -20.54 22.45
N ASP A 370 7.28 -20.16 23.67
CA ASP A 370 7.70 -20.79 24.92
C ASP A 370 9.23 -20.99 25.04
N GLY A 371 10.01 -20.09 24.46
CA GLY A 371 11.47 -20.15 24.41
C GLY A 371 12.05 -21.16 23.40
N VAL A 372 11.22 -21.87 22.64
CA VAL A 372 11.67 -22.81 21.61
C VAL A 372 11.95 -22.05 20.32
N GLU A 373 13.21 -21.96 19.92
CA GLU A 373 13.64 -21.32 18.67
C GLU A 373 13.05 -22.01 17.43
N ALA A 374 12.67 -21.23 16.42
CA ALA A 374 12.08 -21.73 15.18
C ALA A 374 10.83 -22.62 15.36
N SER A 375 10.07 -22.37 16.42
CA SER A 375 8.76 -22.99 16.61
C SER A 375 7.60 -22.17 16.02
N GLY A 376 7.86 -20.95 15.58
CA GLY A 376 6.89 -20.06 14.95
C GLY A 376 6.85 -20.18 13.43
N CYS A 377 6.46 -19.11 12.78
CA CYS A 377 6.25 -19.02 11.34
C CYS A 377 6.96 -17.81 10.74
N CYS A 378 7.32 -17.93 9.46
CA CYS A 378 7.70 -16.81 8.60
C CYS A 378 6.58 -16.60 7.58
N LEU A 379 5.96 -15.43 7.59
CA LEU A 379 4.89 -15.02 6.69
C LEU A 379 5.50 -14.21 5.55
N VAL A 380 5.37 -14.67 4.32
CA VAL A 380 5.87 -13.97 3.12
C VAL A 380 4.73 -13.18 2.50
N PHE A 381 4.86 -11.86 2.51
CA PHE A 381 3.82 -10.94 2.09
C PHE A 381 3.85 -10.65 0.59
N ASN A 382 2.66 -10.56 0.00
CA ASN A 382 2.47 -10.11 -1.37
C ASN A 382 2.65 -8.58 -1.45
N LYS A 383 3.77 -8.13 -1.96
CA LYS A 383 4.06 -6.70 -2.14
C LYS A 383 3.11 -5.98 -3.11
N ASN A 384 2.40 -6.72 -3.96
CA ASN A 384 1.38 -6.18 -4.85
C ASN A 384 -0.04 -6.27 -4.26
N GLY A 385 -0.17 -6.76 -3.03
CA GLY A 385 -1.42 -6.78 -2.29
C GLY A 385 -1.92 -5.38 -1.92
N ASP A 386 -3.17 -5.29 -1.55
CA ASP A 386 -3.83 -4.00 -1.27
C ASP A 386 -3.22 -3.21 -0.12
N TRP A 387 -2.57 -3.86 0.82
CA TRP A 387 -1.92 -3.23 1.97
C TRP A 387 -0.74 -2.31 1.64
N LEU A 388 -0.15 -2.44 0.43
CA LEU A 388 0.93 -1.59 -0.07
C LEU A 388 0.57 -0.79 -1.33
N LYS A 389 -0.62 -0.94 -1.89
CA LYS A 389 -1.05 -0.16 -3.06
C LYS A 389 -1.24 1.30 -2.69
N VAL A 390 -0.64 2.20 -3.44
CA VAL A 390 -0.80 3.65 -3.30
C VAL A 390 -0.69 4.10 -1.83
N PRO A 391 0.51 3.96 -1.20
CA PRO A 391 0.67 4.34 0.19
C PRO A 391 0.45 5.85 0.36
N ASP A 392 -0.39 6.21 1.30
CA ASP A 392 -0.47 7.56 1.81
C ASP A 392 0.68 7.77 2.81
N ILE A 393 1.72 8.45 2.37
CA ILE A 393 2.92 8.69 3.17
C ILE A 393 2.69 9.59 4.39
N SER A 394 1.53 10.25 4.48
CA SER A 394 1.12 11.00 5.66
C SER A 394 0.38 10.15 6.68
N ALA A 395 -0.10 8.98 6.30
CA ALA A 395 -0.91 8.11 7.15
C ALA A 395 -0.29 7.84 8.54
N PRO A 396 1.05 7.62 8.69
CA PRO A 396 1.66 7.43 10.00
C PRO A 396 1.42 8.57 10.99
N PHE A 397 1.27 9.79 10.47
CA PHE A 397 1.20 11.01 11.26
C PHE A 397 -0.20 11.64 11.28
N ARG A 398 -1.18 11.00 10.66
CA ARG A 398 -2.53 11.56 10.51
C ARG A 398 -3.18 11.87 11.85
N SER A 399 -3.09 10.98 12.83
CA SER A 399 -3.60 11.22 14.18
C SER A 399 -2.84 12.35 14.88
N PHE A 400 -1.52 12.43 14.71
CA PHE A 400 -0.69 13.49 15.25
C PHE A 400 -1.06 14.86 14.69
N LEU A 401 -1.38 14.93 13.38
CA LEU A 401 -1.79 16.16 12.71
C LEU A 401 -3.23 16.59 13.06
N LYS A 402 -4.16 15.63 13.23
CA LYS A 402 -5.55 15.92 13.60
C LYS A 402 -5.67 16.77 14.86
N ASN A 403 -4.81 16.54 15.84
CA ASN A 403 -4.83 17.30 17.10
C ASN A 403 -4.31 18.75 16.94
N LEU A 404 -3.73 19.07 15.80
CA LEU A 404 -3.41 20.46 15.45
C LEU A 404 -4.63 21.22 14.87
N ASP A 405 -5.72 20.48 14.53
CA ASP A 405 -6.90 21.01 13.81
C ASP A 405 -8.23 20.68 14.49
N GLU A 406 -8.39 21.05 15.77
CA GLU A 406 -9.69 20.89 16.49
C GLU A 406 -10.87 21.68 15.88
N ASN A 407 -10.68 22.47 14.81
CA ASN A 407 -11.71 23.29 14.19
C ASN A 407 -11.99 23.01 12.70
N SER A 408 -11.41 21.99 12.08
CA SER A 408 -11.81 21.57 10.73
C SER A 408 -12.87 20.47 10.79
N ALA A 409 -14.05 20.83 11.26
CA ALA A 409 -15.26 20.05 11.05
C ALA A 409 -15.65 20.14 9.58
N GLU A 410 -15.13 19.25 8.75
CA GLU A 410 -15.73 18.87 7.47
C GLU A 410 -14.86 17.87 6.69
N PHE A 411 -14.57 16.72 7.31
CA PHE A 411 -14.55 15.49 6.54
C PHE A 411 -15.83 14.75 6.88
N LYS A 412 -16.87 14.96 6.10
CA LYS A 412 -17.99 14.03 6.08
C LYS A 412 -17.42 12.70 5.63
N GLU A 413 -17.23 11.80 6.59
CA GLU A 413 -17.17 10.38 6.33
C GLU A 413 -18.42 10.04 5.51
N THR A 414 -18.22 9.82 4.21
CA THR A 414 -19.19 9.07 3.46
C THR A 414 -19.24 7.71 4.12
N ASP A 415 -20.40 7.31 4.59
CA ASP A 415 -20.73 6.04 5.22
C ASP A 415 -19.96 4.88 4.56
N ILE A 416 -18.82 4.51 5.12
CA ILE A 416 -18.10 3.30 4.78
C ILE A 416 -18.28 2.38 5.98
N SER A 417 -19.38 1.65 5.96
CA SER A 417 -19.67 0.54 6.88
C SER A 417 -18.84 -0.73 6.58
N ASN A 418 -17.68 -0.60 5.97
CA ASN A 418 -16.68 -1.65 5.86
C ASN A 418 -15.41 -1.11 6.51
N VAL A 419 -14.92 -1.82 7.52
CA VAL A 419 -13.63 -1.56 8.17
C VAL A 419 -12.51 -1.76 7.14
N GLU A 420 -12.34 -0.82 6.24
CA GLU A 420 -11.18 -0.77 5.39
C GLU A 420 -10.03 -0.20 6.23
N TYR A 421 -9.13 -1.08 6.66
CA TYR A 421 -7.96 -0.67 7.43
C TYR A 421 -7.14 0.35 6.65
N GLU A 422 -6.68 1.38 7.30
CA GLU A 422 -5.87 2.42 6.70
C GLU A 422 -4.57 1.81 6.14
N LYS A 423 -4.31 2.03 4.84
CA LYS A 423 -3.08 1.55 4.18
C LYS A 423 -1.91 2.44 4.60
N LEU A 424 -0.92 1.86 5.25
CA LEU A 424 0.25 2.58 5.75
C LEU A 424 1.43 2.53 4.78
N PRO A 425 2.24 3.59 4.73
CA PRO A 425 3.47 3.59 3.96
C PRO A 425 4.51 2.66 4.58
N LEU A 426 5.29 2.02 3.71
CA LEU A 426 6.41 1.18 4.10
C LEU A 426 7.69 2.02 4.12
N TYR A 427 8.45 1.94 5.20
CA TYR A 427 9.74 2.58 5.34
C TYR A 427 10.85 1.55 5.54
N GLN A 428 12.00 1.79 4.94
CA GLN A 428 13.22 1.04 5.23
C GLN A 428 13.93 1.65 6.44
N VAL A 429 14.44 0.82 7.34
CA VAL A 429 15.25 1.23 8.48
C VAL A 429 16.69 1.49 8.03
N ALA A 430 17.27 2.60 8.50
CA ALA A 430 18.67 2.93 8.38
C ALA A 430 19.40 2.60 9.69
N TYR A 431 20.62 2.06 9.61
CA TYR A 431 21.37 1.64 10.79
C TYR A 431 22.49 2.61 11.11
N ILE A 432 22.64 2.96 12.40
CA ILE A 432 23.66 3.87 12.89
C ILE A 432 24.78 3.06 13.54
N ALA A 433 25.99 3.15 13.01
CA ALA A 433 27.20 2.54 13.53
C ALA A 433 28.09 3.59 14.23
N TYR A 434 28.59 3.25 15.39
CA TYR A 434 29.54 4.07 16.14
C TYR A 434 30.96 3.60 15.86
N LYS A 435 31.85 4.48 15.42
CA LYS A 435 33.20 4.12 15.02
C LYS A 435 33.98 3.38 16.11
N ASP A 436 33.76 3.75 17.37
CA ASP A 436 34.48 3.20 18.51
C ASP A 436 33.97 1.84 18.96
N GLU A 437 32.75 1.42 18.52
CA GLU A 437 32.11 0.17 18.88
C GLU A 437 32.25 -0.90 17.79
N TYR A 438 32.34 -0.48 16.54
CA TYR A 438 32.39 -1.38 15.39
C TYR A 438 33.74 -1.28 14.68
N ILE A 439 34.49 -2.38 14.66
CA ILE A 439 35.81 -2.48 14.03
C ILE A 439 35.73 -2.10 12.54
N ALA A 440 36.70 -1.37 12.05
CA ALA A 440 36.79 -0.58 10.82
C ALA A 440 36.58 -1.31 9.48
N GLU A 441 36.17 -2.58 9.45
CA GLU A 441 36.03 -3.36 8.21
C GLU A 441 34.62 -3.31 7.60
N GLU A 442 33.61 -2.83 8.33
CA GLU A 442 32.25 -2.77 7.80
C GLU A 442 31.99 -1.48 7.05
N LYS A 443 31.59 -1.61 5.81
CA LYS A 443 31.42 -0.50 4.85
C LYS A 443 30.10 0.22 5.07
N CYS A 444 30.09 1.25 5.92
CA CYS A 444 29.01 2.23 5.90
C CYS A 444 29.17 3.17 4.71
N GLU A 445 28.09 3.41 3.98
CA GLU A 445 28.12 4.30 2.81
C GLU A 445 28.19 5.79 3.16
N ILE A 446 27.74 6.13 4.37
CA ILE A 446 27.71 7.51 4.87
C ILE A 446 28.53 7.59 6.16
N TRP A 447 29.46 8.54 6.21
CA TRP A 447 30.16 8.92 7.45
C TRP A 447 29.88 10.37 7.79
N LEU A 448 29.54 10.62 9.06
CA LEU A 448 29.12 11.91 9.59
C LEU A 448 29.96 12.30 10.79
N ASP A 449 29.91 13.59 11.16
CA ASP A 449 30.57 14.18 12.33
C ASP A 449 32.04 13.74 12.52
N ASN A 450 32.86 14.03 11.51
CA ASN A 450 34.31 13.66 11.47
C ASN A 450 34.53 12.13 11.61
N PHE A 451 33.67 11.35 10.96
CA PHE A 451 33.71 9.89 10.99
C PHE A 451 33.31 9.24 12.32
N LYS A 452 32.72 9.98 13.26
CA LYS A 452 32.21 9.41 14.50
C LYS A 452 31.04 8.44 14.26
N PHE A 453 30.13 8.80 13.35
CA PHE A 453 28.94 8.01 13.03
C PHE A 453 28.96 7.52 11.59
N GLY A 454 28.71 6.24 11.41
CA GLY A 454 28.44 5.60 10.12
C GLY A 454 26.94 5.34 9.95
N ILE A 455 26.40 5.59 8.75
CA ILE A 455 25.03 5.24 8.41
C ILE A 455 25.05 4.19 7.31
N CYS A 456 24.40 3.07 7.59
CA CYS A 456 24.26 1.95 6.66
C CYS A 456 22.80 1.84 6.22
N LEU A 457 22.58 1.85 4.91
CA LEU A 457 21.28 1.68 4.28
C LEU A 457 21.40 0.59 3.21
N LYS A 458 20.73 -0.53 3.38
CA LYS A 458 20.81 -1.61 2.40
C LYS A 458 20.16 -1.22 1.07
N SER A 459 20.72 -1.70 -0.04
CA SER A 459 20.10 -1.53 -1.35
C SER A 459 18.78 -2.30 -1.40
N VAL A 460 17.72 -1.61 -1.84
CA VAL A 460 16.44 -2.23 -2.17
C VAL A 460 16.46 -2.55 -3.64
N ASP A 461 16.09 -3.79 -4.00
CA ASP A 461 16.26 -4.32 -5.34
C ASP A 461 17.72 -4.22 -5.83
N LYS A 462 17.98 -4.55 -7.08
CA LYS A 462 19.32 -4.50 -7.68
C LYS A 462 19.65 -3.15 -8.34
N ASN A 463 18.86 -2.09 -8.05
CA ASN A 463 19.05 -0.79 -8.70
C ASN A 463 20.13 0.04 -7.98
N SER A 464 21.40 -0.21 -8.33
CA SER A 464 22.56 0.44 -7.71
C SER A 464 22.58 1.97 -7.91
N GLU A 465 22.12 2.49 -9.05
CA GLU A 465 22.12 3.93 -9.34
C GLU A 465 21.08 4.67 -8.48
N TRP A 466 19.88 4.10 -8.33
CA TRP A 466 18.88 4.64 -7.43
C TRP A 466 19.35 4.58 -5.97
N HIS A 467 20.00 3.50 -5.57
CA HIS A 467 20.56 3.38 -4.23
C HIS A 467 21.62 4.45 -3.97
N LYS A 468 22.58 4.66 -4.87
CA LYS A 468 23.57 5.73 -4.75
C LYS A 468 22.93 7.11 -4.63
N TYR A 469 21.85 7.35 -5.39
CA TYR A 469 21.10 8.61 -5.30
C TYR A 469 20.46 8.79 -3.92
N ARG A 470 19.82 7.75 -3.37
CA ARG A 470 19.22 7.74 -2.03
C ARG A 470 20.28 8.03 -0.95
N ILE A 471 21.42 7.34 -0.98
CA ILE A 471 22.54 7.51 -0.06
C ILE A 471 23.02 8.96 -0.07
N LYS A 472 23.22 9.55 -1.25
CA LYS A 472 23.60 10.96 -1.39
C LYS A 472 22.59 11.89 -0.70
N LYS A 473 21.29 11.69 -0.96
CA LYS A 473 20.22 12.53 -0.39
C LYS A 473 20.09 12.36 1.13
N LEU A 474 20.23 11.15 1.64
CA LEU A 474 20.23 10.89 3.07
C LEU A 474 21.41 11.60 3.77
N LYS A 475 22.62 11.48 3.20
CA LYS A 475 23.81 12.16 3.71
C LYS A 475 23.62 13.68 3.79
N GLU A 476 23.15 14.29 2.69
CA GLU A 476 22.87 15.73 2.62
C GLU A 476 21.87 16.16 3.72
N ALA A 477 20.80 15.42 3.92
CA ALA A 477 19.75 15.74 4.90
C ALA A 477 20.25 15.59 6.35
N LEU A 478 20.96 14.51 6.67
CA LEU A 478 21.51 14.28 8.00
C LEU A 478 22.58 15.33 8.36
N GLN A 479 23.44 15.70 7.41
CA GLN A 479 24.40 16.80 7.61
C GLN A 479 23.71 18.15 7.90
N GLN A 480 22.57 18.41 7.23
CA GLN A 480 21.78 19.61 7.49
C GLN A 480 21.14 19.58 8.87
N LEU A 481 20.61 18.43 9.32
CA LEU A 481 20.05 18.26 10.67
C LEU A 481 21.12 18.48 11.75
N ILE A 482 22.28 17.85 11.62
CA ILE A 482 23.39 18.02 12.56
C ILE A 482 23.78 19.52 12.64
N LYS A 483 23.93 20.18 11.49
CA LYS A 483 24.24 21.62 11.45
C LYS A 483 23.15 22.49 12.06
N PHE A 484 21.89 22.07 11.91
CA PHE A 484 20.74 22.80 12.46
C PHE A 484 20.75 22.74 13.99
N PHE A 485 20.87 21.54 14.59
CA PHE A 485 20.82 21.34 16.05
C PHE A 485 22.12 21.73 16.76
N LYS A 486 23.27 21.85 16.09
CA LYS A 486 24.49 22.45 16.68
C LYS A 486 24.27 23.89 17.15
N ARG A 487 23.22 24.58 16.72
CA ARG A 487 22.86 25.93 17.19
C ARG A 487 21.90 25.83 18.36
N LYS A 488 22.34 26.21 19.57
CA LYS A 488 21.53 26.15 20.80
C LYS A 488 20.13 26.77 20.65
N ALA A 489 20.00 27.87 19.90
CA ALA A 489 18.72 28.53 19.65
C ALA A 489 17.69 27.66 18.90
N ASN A 490 18.12 26.60 18.21
CA ASN A 490 17.26 25.68 17.51
C ASN A 490 16.83 24.48 18.37
N VAL A 491 17.42 24.33 19.57
CA VAL A 491 17.10 23.24 20.50
C VAL A 491 15.92 23.68 21.37
N ASN A 492 14.71 23.55 20.83
CA ASN A 492 13.45 23.82 21.52
C ASN A 492 12.48 22.67 21.28
N ASP A 493 11.41 22.59 22.06
CA ASP A 493 10.48 21.45 22.06
C ASP A 493 9.76 21.29 20.71
N GLU A 494 9.41 22.38 20.04
CA GLU A 494 8.77 22.34 18.73
C GLU A 494 9.66 21.65 17.67
N ASN A 495 10.94 22.05 17.60
CA ASN A 495 11.89 21.46 16.68
C ASN A 495 12.23 20.01 17.04
N LYS A 496 12.22 19.66 18.33
CA LYS A 496 12.43 18.31 18.82
C LYS A 496 11.26 17.41 18.47
N ASN A 497 10.04 17.87 18.72
CA ASN A 497 8.81 17.12 18.39
C ASN A 497 8.73 16.80 16.88
N ALA A 498 9.31 17.63 16.03
CA ALA A 498 9.40 17.32 14.61
C ALA A 498 10.27 16.10 14.29
N LEU A 499 11.18 15.68 15.18
CA LEU A 499 11.98 14.46 15.01
C LEU A 499 11.16 13.17 15.18
N GLU A 500 9.99 13.25 15.83
CA GLU A 500 9.07 12.11 15.96
C GLU A 500 8.68 11.52 14.59
N TYR A 501 8.68 12.35 13.53
CA TYR A 501 8.42 11.88 12.17
C TYR A 501 9.46 10.90 11.62
N ILE A 502 10.68 10.89 12.17
CA ILE A 502 11.80 10.15 11.58
C ILE A 502 12.59 9.30 12.57
N ARG A 503 12.55 9.54 13.88
CA ARG A 503 13.46 8.88 14.84
C ARG A 503 13.34 7.36 14.84
N TYR A 504 12.14 6.82 14.71
CA TYR A 504 11.89 5.37 14.66
C TYR A 504 12.29 4.70 13.33
N LEU A 505 12.88 5.44 12.41
CA LEU A 505 13.43 4.92 11.15
C LEU A 505 14.95 4.74 11.22
N PHE A 506 15.54 4.97 12.40
CA PHE A 506 16.96 4.75 12.66
C PHE A 506 17.12 3.77 13.83
N LYS A 507 17.98 2.77 13.65
CA LYS A 507 18.23 1.71 14.61
C LYS A 507 19.72 1.48 14.80
N ASP A 508 20.13 0.93 15.94
CA ASP A 508 21.53 0.58 16.19
C ASP A 508 22.04 -0.44 15.16
N PHE A 509 23.29 -0.30 14.76
CA PHE A 509 23.95 -1.14 13.75
C PHE A 509 24.05 -2.61 14.16
N ALA A 510 24.01 -2.93 15.45
CA ALA A 510 23.94 -4.31 15.93
C ALA A 510 22.76 -5.11 15.35
N PHE A 511 21.67 -4.42 14.99
CA PHE A 511 20.46 -5.02 14.43
C PHE A 511 20.44 -5.05 12.88
N ARG A 512 21.51 -4.68 12.18
CA ARG A 512 21.56 -4.57 10.71
C ARG A 512 21.19 -5.84 9.94
N ASP A 513 21.42 -6.99 10.58
CA ASP A 513 21.07 -8.29 10.00
C ASP A 513 19.57 -8.55 9.92
N GLU A 514 18.76 -7.70 10.54
CA GLU A 514 17.31 -7.77 10.40
C GLU A 514 16.83 -7.28 9.03
N GLU A 515 17.61 -6.42 8.35
CA GLU A 515 17.24 -5.83 7.05
C GLU A 515 15.81 -5.30 7.06
N GLU A 516 15.52 -4.48 8.06
CA GLU A 516 14.18 -4.18 8.50
C GLU A 516 13.46 -3.16 7.61
N PHE A 517 12.17 -3.40 7.43
CA PHE A 517 11.18 -2.46 6.90
C PHE A 517 10.06 -2.30 7.94
N ARG A 518 9.45 -1.12 7.99
CA ARG A 518 8.36 -0.80 8.92
C ARG A 518 7.17 -0.20 8.23
N VAL A 519 5.98 -0.62 8.59
CA VAL A 519 4.79 0.22 8.51
C VAL A 519 4.69 0.95 9.85
N LEU A 520 4.53 2.27 9.81
CA LEU A 520 4.62 3.14 10.99
C LEU A 520 3.43 4.08 11.03
N LYS A 521 2.83 4.25 12.21
CA LYS A 521 1.79 5.23 12.51
C LYS A 521 2.01 5.87 13.87
N MET A 522 1.87 7.19 13.94
CA MET A 522 1.78 7.93 15.20
C MET A 522 0.31 8.03 15.60
N ALA A 523 -0.01 7.68 16.83
CA ALA A 523 -1.38 7.77 17.34
C ALA A 523 -1.41 8.42 18.73
N GLU A 524 -2.48 9.16 19.01
CA GLU A 524 -2.74 9.74 20.30
C GLU A 524 -3.20 8.66 21.29
N ILE A 525 -2.55 8.62 22.46
CA ILE A 525 -2.95 7.69 23.53
C ILE A 525 -4.36 8.03 24.00
N GLY A 526 -5.24 7.03 23.95
CA GLY A 526 -6.67 7.20 24.26
C GLY A 526 -7.56 7.43 23.04
N SER A 527 -7.01 7.51 21.82
CA SER A 527 -7.82 7.54 20.60
C SER A 527 -8.60 6.23 20.39
N GLU A 528 -9.77 6.32 19.76
CA GLU A 528 -10.66 5.18 19.52
C GLU A 528 -10.03 4.11 18.59
N GLU A 529 -9.02 4.48 17.80
CA GLU A 529 -8.31 3.56 16.92
C GLU A 529 -7.36 2.61 17.66
N ILE A 530 -7.00 2.91 18.92
CA ILE A 530 -6.11 2.09 19.72
C ILE A 530 -6.91 1.04 20.47
N GLU A 531 -6.57 -0.22 20.26
CA GLU A 531 -7.15 -1.35 20.96
C GLU A 531 -6.25 -1.87 22.09
N TYR A 532 -6.86 -2.49 23.10
CA TYR A 532 -6.17 -3.11 24.22
C TYR A 532 -6.28 -4.64 24.18
N CYS A 533 -5.13 -5.31 24.22
CA CYS A 533 -5.07 -6.76 24.32
C CYS A 533 -4.99 -7.20 25.78
N LYS A 534 -6.05 -7.84 26.31
CA LYS A 534 -6.11 -8.34 27.69
C LYS A 534 -5.07 -9.42 27.98
N THR A 535 -4.73 -10.25 26.98
CA THR A 535 -3.79 -11.36 27.13
C THR A 535 -2.35 -10.89 27.29
N THR A 536 -1.92 -9.97 26.41
CA THR A 536 -0.55 -9.43 26.42
C THR A 536 -0.41 -8.17 27.27
N LYS A 537 -1.53 -7.62 27.73
CA LYS A 537 -1.61 -6.33 28.45
C LYS A 537 -0.95 -5.18 27.69
N SER A 538 -1.08 -5.19 26.35
CA SER A 538 -0.47 -4.22 25.45
C SER A 538 -1.53 -3.50 24.64
N ILE A 539 -1.18 -2.30 24.15
CA ILE A 539 -1.98 -1.53 23.22
C ILE A 539 -1.45 -1.73 21.79
N TYR A 540 -2.35 -1.68 20.81
CA TYR A 540 -2.02 -1.89 19.40
C TYR A 540 -3.05 -1.22 18.50
N LEU A 541 -2.69 -1.07 17.22
CA LEU A 541 -3.62 -0.68 16.15
C LEU A 541 -3.94 -1.91 15.30
N PRO A 542 -5.22 -2.23 15.02
CA PRO A 542 -5.57 -3.21 14.00
C PRO A 542 -5.16 -2.68 12.62
N TYR A 543 -4.58 -3.56 11.78
CA TYR A 543 -4.02 -3.09 10.51
C TYR A 543 -4.63 -3.76 9.29
N ALA A 544 -4.36 -5.04 9.06
CA ALA A 544 -4.77 -5.70 7.82
C ALA A 544 -5.21 -7.14 8.07
N ASP A 545 -6.23 -7.57 7.31
CA ASP A 545 -6.52 -8.99 7.16
C ASP A 545 -5.44 -9.62 6.28
N ILE A 546 -4.61 -10.47 6.87
CA ILE A 546 -3.48 -11.07 6.17
C ILE A 546 -3.86 -12.22 5.24
N SER A 547 -5.07 -12.75 5.33
CA SER A 547 -5.54 -13.89 4.52
C SER A 547 -5.39 -13.62 3.02
N ASN A 548 -5.55 -12.35 2.61
CA ASN A 548 -5.48 -11.89 1.22
C ASN A 548 -4.13 -11.31 0.81
N VAL A 549 -3.21 -11.08 1.77
CA VAL A 549 -1.94 -10.38 1.50
C VAL A 549 -0.70 -11.23 1.76
N VAL A 550 -0.86 -12.46 2.27
CA VAL A 550 0.23 -13.44 2.46
C VAL A 550 0.23 -14.44 1.31
N ASP A 551 1.38 -14.62 0.65
CA ASP A 551 1.56 -15.60 -0.42
C ASP A 551 2.05 -16.97 0.10
N GLU A 552 2.89 -16.96 1.15
CA GLU A 552 3.48 -18.18 1.71
C GLU A 552 3.60 -18.09 3.24
N VAL A 553 3.32 -19.20 3.90
CA VAL A 553 3.62 -19.43 5.32
C VAL A 553 4.69 -20.51 5.41
N ILE A 554 5.86 -20.18 5.98
CA ILE A 554 6.95 -21.11 6.21
C ILE A 554 6.94 -21.47 7.69
N LEU A 555 6.55 -22.71 8.02
CA LEU A 555 6.57 -23.23 9.38
C LEU A 555 8.02 -23.47 9.81
N GLY A 556 8.37 -23.03 11.00
CA GLY A 556 9.71 -23.23 11.55
C GLY A 556 10.06 -24.70 11.76
N THR A 557 11.35 -25.01 11.79
CA THR A 557 11.88 -26.39 11.93
C THR A 557 11.35 -27.10 13.19
N ASN A 558 11.10 -26.34 14.25
CA ASN A 558 10.63 -26.81 15.54
C ASN A 558 9.14 -26.50 15.81
N TYR A 559 8.36 -26.24 14.80
CA TYR A 559 6.95 -25.82 14.92
C TYR A 559 6.10 -26.74 15.82
N GLU A 560 6.35 -28.04 15.79
CA GLU A 560 5.61 -29.05 16.57
C GLU A 560 6.19 -29.32 17.97
N LYS A 561 7.28 -28.63 18.36
CA LYS A 561 8.02 -28.88 19.61
C LYS A 561 7.67 -27.92 20.75
N THR A 562 6.56 -27.20 20.64
CA THR A 562 6.04 -26.33 21.70
C THR A 562 5.19 -27.10 22.71
N HIS A 563 4.89 -26.50 23.86
CA HIS A 563 3.98 -27.11 24.85
C HIS A 563 2.57 -27.34 24.31
N ILE A 564 2.08 -26.45 23.42
CA ILE A 564 0.75 -26.56 22.79
C ILE A 564 0.72 -27.69 21.76
N ARG A 565 1.89 -28.16 21.30
CA ARG A 565 2.04 -29.25 20.32
C ARG A 565 1.21 -29.10 19.07
N TYR A 566 1.23 -27.88 18.48
CA TYR A 566 0.63 -27.64 17.15
C TYR A 566 1.15 -28.68 16.14
N LYS A 567 0.26 -29.13 15.26
CA LYS A 567 0.62 -30.08 14.20
C LYS A 567 0.60 -29.35 12.84
N ALA A 568 1.69 -29.48 12.11
CA ALA A 568 1.83 -28.86 10.79
C ALA A 568 0.76 -29.34 9.80
N GLU A 569 0.41 -30.64 9.87
CA GLU A 569 -0.65 -31.21 9.03
C GLU A 569 -2.04 -30.65 9.33
N VAL A 570 -2.32 -30.37 10.62
CA VAL A 570 -3.60 -29.75 11.04
C VAL A 570 -3.66 -28.31 10.52
N PHE A 571 -2.60 -27.54 10.73
CA PHE A 571 -2.50 -26.18 10.20
C PHE A 571 -2.67 -26.17 8.67
N GLN A 572 -1.96 -27.05 7.96
CA GLN A 572 -2.06 -27.16 6.51
C GLN A 572 -3.48 -27.52 6.04
N HIS A 573 -4.15 -28.45 6.73
CA HIS A 573 -5.52 -28.83 6.39
C HIS A 573 -6.49 -27.65 6.52
N GLN A 574 -6.46 -26.95 7.64
CA GLN A 574 -7.32 -25.81 7.90
C GLN A 574 -7.04 -24.62 6.96
N MET A 575 -5.75 -24.35 6.69
CA MET A 575 -5.36 -23.31 5.75
C MET A 575 -5.84 -23.59 4.31
N LYS A 576 -5.82 -24.87 3.89
CA LYS A 576 -6.37 -25.23 2.57
C LYS A 576 -7.87 -24.98 2.45
N GLN A 577 -8.60 -25.05 3.55
CA GLN A 577 -10.03 -24.74 3.57
C GLN A 577 -10.30 -23.24 3.60
N LYS A 578 -9.57 -22.47 4.42
CA LYS A 578 -9.82 -21.04 4.62
C LYS A 578 -9.06 -20.15 3.62
N CYS A 579 -7.82 -20.49 3.30
CA CYS A 579 -6.91 -19.71 2.46
C CYS A 579 -6.22 -20.63 1.43
N PRO A 580 -6.96 -21.24 0.46
CA PRO A 580 -6.44 -22.29 -0.43
C PRO A 580 -5.26 -21.82 -1.29
N ASN A 581 -5.15 -20.51 -1.52
CA ASN A 581 -4.12 -19.90 -2.36
C ASN A 581 -2.80 -19.60 -1.61
N VAL A 582 -2.78 -19.71 -0.28
CA VAL A 582 -1.58 -19.51 0.52
C VAL A 582 -0.74 -20.77 0.47
N LYS A 583 0.50 -20.63 -0.03
CA LYS A 583 1.46 -21.74 -0.03
C LYS A 583 1.95 -22.02 1.40
N ILE A 584 2.00 -23.28 1.78
CA ILE A 584 2.56 -23.70 3.07
C ILE A 584 3.78 -24.55 2.81
N SER A 585 4.88 -24.18 3.47
CA SER A 585 6.13 -24.90 3.40
C SER A 585 6.73 -25.07 4.81
N ARG A 586 7.78 -25.83 4.93
CA ARG A 586 8.48 -26.08 6.20
C ARG A 586 9.94 -25.69 6.07
N SER A 587 10.46 -24.99 7.06
CA SER A 587 11.88 -24.64 7.12
C SER A 587 12.73 -25.91 7.33
N SER A 588 13.85 -25.96 6.61
CA SER A 588 14.89 -26.97 6.77
C SER A 588 16.14 -26.44 7.49
N LEU A 589 16.06 -25.26 8.10
CA LEU A 589 17.17 -24.67 8.82
C LEU A 589 17.63 -25.54 9.98
N PRO A 590 18.95 -25.72 10.22
CA PRO A 590 19.50 -26.61 11.25
C PRO A 590 19.42 -25.94 12.64
N ILE A 591 18.22 -25.77 13.15
CA ILE A 591 17.98 -25.18 14.48
C ILE A 591 17.56 -26.31 15.43
N TYR A 592 18.36 -26.56 16.46
CA TYR A 592 18.02 -27.53 17.50
C TYR A 592 17.01 -26.92 18.46
N ALA A 593 15.99 -27.71 18.83
CA ALA A 593 15.03 -27.28 19.83
C ALA A 593 15.66 -27.28 21.22
N ASN A 594 15.68 -26.16 21.88
CA ASN A 594 15.84 -26.13 23.32
C ASN A 594 14.57 -26.69 23.97
N PRO A 595 14.68 -27.39 25.11
CA PRO A 595 13.50 -27.83 25.82
C PRO A 595 12.64 -26.63 26.20
N PRO A 596 11.28 -26.74 26.12
CA PRO A 596 10.41 -25.67 26.49
C PRO A 596 10.67 -25.17 27.91
N ILE A 597 10.68 -23.88 28.12
CA ILE A 597 10.80 -23.28 29.46
C ILE A 597 9.54 -23.66 30.24
N LYS A 598 9.70 -24.39 31.36
CA LYS A 598 8.60 -24.65 32.27
C LYS A 598 8.14 -23.32 32.83
N LYS A 599 6.89 -22.98 32.60
CA LYS A 599 6.23 -21.89 33.33
C LYS A 599 5.81 -22.46 34.67
N ASP A 600 6.47 -22.03 35.75
CA ASP A 600 6.05 -22.31 37.12
C ASP A 600 4.68 -21.67 37.43
#